data_5e53ab6c1df80c96d07dbfc8001ae95e
#
_entry.id   5e53ab6c1df80c96d07dbfc8001ae95e
#
_cell.length_a   1.000
_cell.length_b   1.000
_cell.length_c   1.000
_cell.angle_alpha   90.00
_cell.angle_beta   90.00
_cell.angle_gamma   90.00
#
_symmetry.space_group_name_H-M   'P 1'
#
loop_
_entity.id
_entity.type
_entity.pdbx_description
1 polymer ?
#
loop_
_entity_poly.entity_id
_entity_poly.type
_entity_poly.pdbx_seq_one_letter_code
_entity_poly.pdbx_strand_id
1 'polypeptide(L)'
;MHSKTDPVKLSAELIRCKSVTPDEGGAIGLLASLLTSEGFNCYRIEREGISNLFAIWGENRNGKTLGFNGHTDVVPVGDISLWSFDPFGGEIKDGKIWGRGACDMKSGVAAFSAAAIDYIKETPPDGSIV
;
A
#
# COMPACT_ATOMS: atom_id res chain seq x y z
N MET A 1 -17.62 -7.97 -15.47
CA MET A 1 -17.49 -6.87 -14.49
C MET A 1 -16.29 -7.17 -13.64
N HIS A 2 -15.27 -6.35 -13.69
CA HIS A 2 -14.16 -6.49 -12.76
C HIS A 2 -14.59 -5.95 -11.40
N SER A 3 -14.35 -6.72 -10.34
CA SER A 3 -14.50 -6.21 -8.97
C SER A 3 -13.48 -5.10 -8.76
N LYS A 4 -13.93 -3.93 -8.33
CA LYS A 4 -13.02 -2.83 -8.00
C LYS A 4 -12.19 -3.18 -6.77
N THR A 5 -10.96 -2.73 -6.77
CA THR A 5 -10.08 -2.88 -5.61
C THR A 5 -10.56 -1.95 -4.51
N ASP A 6 -10.86 -2.49 -3.33
CA ASP A 6 -11.36 -1.71 -2.20
C ASP A 6 -10.21 -1.07 -1.41
N PRO A 7 -9.98 0.25 -1.54
CA PRO A 7 -8.91 0.94 -0.84
C PRO A 7 -9.10 0.96 0.67
N VAL A 8 -10.34 0.91 1.16
CA VAL A 8 -10.63 0.90 2.60
C VAL A 8 -10.19 -0.43 3.21
N LYS A 9 -10.53 -1.54 2.56
CA LYS A 9 -10.10 -2.87 2.97
C LYS A 9 -8.57 -3.00 2.93
N LEU A 10 -7.95 -2.56 1.84
CA LEU A 10 -6.50 -2.58 1.68
C LEU A 10 -5.80 -1.72 2.76
N SER A 11 -6.35 -0.55 3.07
CA SER A 11 -5.85 0.29 4.18
C SER A 11 -5.87 -0.45 5.51
N ALA A 12 -6.98 -1.11 5.83
CA ALA A 12 -7.11 -1.88 7.07
C ALA A 12 -6.11 -3.04 7.12
N GLU A 13 -5.91 -3.74 6.01
CA GLU A 13 -4.92 -4.83 5.90
C GLU A 13 -3.49 -4.30 6.11
N LEU A 14 -3.14 -3.16 5.50
CA LEU A 14 -1.84 -2.53 5.70
C LEU A 14 -1.63 -2.05 7.14
N ILE A 15 -2.65 -1.53 7.82
CA ILE A 15 -2.56 -1.13 9.22
C ILE A 15 -2.27 -2.34 10.13
N ARG A 16 -2.82 -3.52 9.82
CA ARG A 16 -2.55 -4.75 10.56
C ARG A 16 -1.11 -5.24 10.42
N CYS A 17 -0.41 -4.82 9.38
CA CYS A 17 1.03 -5.05 9.25
C CYS A 17 1.77 -4.15 10.24
N LYS A 18 2.42 -4.73 11.24
CA LYS A 18 3.16 -3.99 12.28
C LYS A 18 4.51 -3.50 11.76
N SER A 19 4.47 -2.60 10.79
CA SER A 19 5.65 -2.07 10.09
C SER A 19 6.28 -0.90 10.83
N VAL A 20 6.60 -1.09 12.10
CA VAL A 20 7.34 -0.09 12.89
C VAL A 20 8.81 -0.11 12.48
N THR A 21 9.30 1.03 11.98
CA THR A 21 10.68 1.17 11.50
C THR A 21 11.70 0.55 12.46
N PRO A 22 12.63 -0.32 11.99
CA PRO A 22 12.97 -0.65 10.60
C PRO A 22 12.20 -1.84 9.99
N ASP A 23 11.29 -2.46 10.75
CA ASP A 23 10.57 -3.67 10.31
C ASP A 23 9.50 -3.32 9.27
N GLU A 24 9.41 -4.15 8.21
CA GLU A 24 8.36 -3.98 7.19
C GLU A 24 7.02 -4.64 7.58
N GLY A 25 7.04 -5.51 8.59
CA GLY A 25 5.86 -6.10 9.22
C GLY A 25 4.90 -6.86 8.30
N GLY A 26 5.33 -7.26 7.11
CA GLY A 26 4.51 -7.89 6.08
C GLY A 26 3.86 -6.92 5.08
N ALA A 27 3.99 -5.61 5.27
CA ALA A 27 3.36 -4.61 4.40
C ALA A 27 3.91 -4.64 2.96
N ILE A 28 5.23 -4.77 2.81
CA ILE A 28 5.89 -4.89 1.50
C ILE A 28 5.48 -6.19 0.81
N GLY A 29 5.42 -7.30 1.54
CA GLY A 29 4.98 -8.59 1.00
C GLY A 29 3.52 -8.56 0.53
N LEU A 30 2.62 -7.94 1.30
CA LEU A 30 1.22 -7.77 0.96
C LEU A 30 1.05 -6.97 -0.34
N LEU A 31 1.70 -5.82 -0.44
CA LEU A 31 1.65 -4.98 -1.65
C LEU A 31 2.27 -5.68 -2.86
N ALA A 32 3.43 -6.33 -2.70
CA ALA A 32 4.08 -7.06 -3.77
C ALA A 32 3.18 -8.18 -4.32
N SER A 33 2.53 -8.95 -3.43
CA SER A 33 1.61 -10.02 -3.83
C SER A 33 0.40 -9.47 -4.57
N LEU A 34 -0.23 -8.41 -4.05
CA LEU A 34 -1.37 -7.77 -4.69
C LEU A 34 -1.01 -7.23 -6.07
N LEU A 35 0.03 -6.39 -6.16
CA LEU A 35 0.42 -5.76 -7.41
C LEU A 35 0.90 -6.76 -8.46
N THR A 36 1.63 -7.81 -8.05
CA THR A 36 2.03 -8.90 -8.96
C THR A 36 0.82 -9.64 -9.52
N SER A 37 -0.18 -9.93 -8.69
CA SER A 37 -1.42 -10.59 -9.16
C SER A 37 -2.20 -9.74 -10.16
N GLU A 38 -1.98 -8.44 -10.16
CA GLU A 38 -2.62 -7.47 -11.06
C GLU A 38 -1.74 -7.07 -12.26
N GLY A 39 -0.62 -7.78 -12.48
CA GLY A 39 0.23 -7.63 -13.65
C GLY A 39 1.35 -6.62 -13.54
N PHE A 40 1.66 -6.13 -12.34
CA PHE A 40 2.85 -5.34 -12.10
C PHE A 40 4.09 -6.24 -11.99
N ASN A 41 5.22 -5.79 -12.51
CA ASN A 41 6.53 -6.34 -12.18
C ASN A 41 7.01 -5.71 -10.88
N CYS A 42 7.20 -6.53 -9.86
CA CYS A 42 7.57 -6.09 -8.52
C CYS A 42 9.01 -6.47 -8.19
N TYR A 43 9.78 -5.50 -7.71
CA TYR A 43 11.18 -5.66 -7.32
C TYR A 43 11.35 -5.24 -5.86
N ARG A 44 11.68 -6.20 -5.00
CA ARG A 44 12.00 -5.92 -3.60
C ARG A 44 13.46 -5.51 -3.50
N ILE A 45 13.70 -4.34 -2.91
CA ILE A 45 15.03 -3.77 -2.76
C ILE A 45 15.31 -3.63 -1.27
N GLU A 46 16.30 -4.38 -0.80
CA GLU A 46 16.74 -4.35 0.60
C GLU A 46 18.08 -3.66 0.74
N ARG A 47 18.15 -2.72 1.66
CA ARG A 47 19.38 -2.02 1.98
C ARG A 47 19.44 -1.74 3.49
N GLU A 48 20.51 -2.22 4.14
CA GLU A 48 20.77 -1.99 5.56
C GLU A 48 19.59 -2.34 6.48
N GLY A 49 18.89 -3.45 6.16
CA GLY A 49 17.73 -3.91 6.92
C GLY A 49 16.41 -3.19 6.60
N ILE A 50 16.42 -2.25 5.65
CA ILE A 50 15.22 -1.58 5.17
C ILE A 50 14.75 -2.21 3.86
N SER A 51 13.49 -2.62 3.82
CA SER A 51 12.86 -3.16 2.62
C SER A 51 12.06 -2.09 1.89
N ASN A 52 12.28 -2.00 0.59
CA ASN A 52 11.51 -1.14 -0.32
C ASN A 52 10.88 -1.99 -1.43
N LEU A 53 9.82 -1.51 -2.00
CA LEU A 53 9.17 -2.10 -3.16
C LEU A 53 9.18 -1.12 -4.32
N PHE A 54 9.70 -1.56 -5.46
CA PHE A 54 9.51 -0.91 -6.73
C PHE A 54 8.57 -1.77 -7.58
N ALA A 55 7.45 -1.22 -8.00
CA ALA A 55 6.47 -1.92 -8.82
C ALA A 55 6.19 -1.13 -10.08
N ILE A 56 6.23 -1.79 -11.25
CA ILE A 56 5.97 -1.15 -12.54
C ILE A 56 4.99 -1.97 -13.36
N TRP A 57 3.99 -1.32 -13.89
CA TRP A 57 3.11 -1.83 -14.94
C TRP A 57 3.40 -1.12 -16.26
N GLY A 58 3.40 -1.86 -17.36
CA GLY A 58 3.67 -1.29 -18.67
C GLY A 58 5.16 -1.08 -18.97
N GLU A 59 6.04 -1.84 -18.33
CA GLU A 59 7.47 -1.86 -18.64
C GLU A 59 7.70 -2.08 -20.15
N ASN A 60 8.64 -1.33 -20.72
CA ASN A 60 8.94 -1.33 -22.16
C ASN A 60 7.84 -0.74 -23.07
N ARG A 61 6.86 -0.07 -22.55
CA ARG A 61 5.88 0.67 -23.35
C ARG A 61 6.41 2.04 -23.78
N ASN A 62 5.97 2.48 -24.95
CA ASN A 62 6.21 3.84 -25.42
C ASN A 62 5.15 4.74 -24.79
N GLY A 63 5.56 5.80 -24.13
CA GLY A 63 4.63 6.75 -23.52
C GLY A 63 5.16 7.36 -22.24
N LYS A 64 4.26 8.07 -21.53
CA LYS A 64 4.60 8.73 -20.27
C LYS A 64 4.53 7.75 -19.11
N THR A 65 5.32 7.98 -18.10
CA THR A 65 5.26 7.25 -16.84
C THR A 65 4.58 8.13 -15.78
N LEU A 66 3.54 7.58 -15.14
CA LEU A 66 2.96 8.16 -13.93
C LEU A 66 3.55 7.43 -12.73
N GLY A 67 4.18 8.18 -11.82
CA GLY A 67 4.77 7.65 -10.61
C GLY A 67 3.99 8.04 -9.37
N PHE A 68 3.82 7.07 -8.46
CA PHE A 68 3.40 7.29 -7.09
C PHE A 68 4.55 6.96 -6.15
N ASN A 69 4.66 7.71 -5.06
CA ASN A 69 5.65 7.44 -4.02
C ASN A 69 4.99 7.52 -2.66
N GLY A 70 5.27 6.54 -1.81
CA GLY A 70 4.75 6.49 -0.45
C GLY A 70 5.57 5.55 0.42
N HIS A 71 5.27 5.54 1.72
CA HIS A 71 5.91 4.67 2.68
C HIS A 71 4.89 3.85 3.46
N THR A 72 5.29 2.66 3.88
CA THR A 72 4.46 1.76 4.69
C THR A 72 4.96 1.63 6.12
N ASP A 73 6.17 2.09 6.39
CA ASP A 73 6.70 2.14 7.74
C ASP A 73 5.99 3.21 8.58
N VAL A 74 5.95 2.96 9.87
CA VAL A 74 5.30 3.82 10.85
C VAL A 74 6.19 4.04 12.06
N VAL A 75 5.97 5.14 12.75
CA VAL A 75 6.61 5.40 14.04
C VAL A 75 6.00 4.55 15.15
N PRO A 76 6.72 4.31 16.25
CA PRO A 76 6.18 3.61 17.42
C PRO A 76 4.87 4.21 17.91
N VAL A 77 4.02 3.38 18.50
CA VAL A 77 2.66 3.79 18.95
C VAL A 77 2.66 4.63 20.22
N GLY A 78 3.78 4.65 20.95
CA GLY A 78 3.85 5.31 22.24
C GLY A 78 3.15 4.51 23.35
N ASP A 79 2.52 5.22 24.27
CA ASP A 79 1.77 4.58 25.35
C ASP A 79 0.45 4.00 24.81
N ILE A 80 0.36 2.67 24.78
CA ILE A 80 -0.79 1.96 24.23
C ILE A 80 -2.07 2.19 25.04
N SER A 81 -1.94 2.55 26.33
CA SER A 81 -3.10 2.83 27.18
C SER A 81 -3.86 4.11 26.77
N LEU A 82 -3.24 4.97 25.99
CA LEU A 82 -3.84 6.19 25.44
C LEU A 82 -4.63 5.96 24.14
N TRP A 83 -4.55 4.76 23.59
CA TRP A 83 -5.30 4.42 22.39
C TRP A 83 -6.71 3.92 22.72
N SER A 84 -7.72 4.46 22.04
CA SER A 84 -9.11 4.00 22.15
C SER A 84 -9.37 2.71 21.35
N PHE A 85 -8.48 2.35 20.44
CA PHE A 85 -8.51 1.17 19.59
C PHE A 85 -7.14 0.52 19.55
N ASP A 86 -7.08 -0.76 19.15
CA ASP A 86 -5.79 -1.38 18.85
C ASP A 86 -5.10 -0.60 17.71
N PRO A 87 -3.92 -0.02 17.93
CA PRO A 87 -3.21 0.75 16.91
C PRO A 87 -2.89 -0.04 15.65
N PHE A 88 -2.86 -1.37 15.72
CA PHE A 88 -2.67 -2.25 14.56
C PHE A 88 -3.90 -3.11 14.24
N GLY A 89 -5.06 -2.76 14.77
CA GLY A 89 -6.31 -3.50 14.51
C GLY A 89 -6.90 -3.25 13.13
N GLY A 90 -6.63 -2.09 12.53
CA GLY A 90 -7.28 -1.69 11.28
C GLY A 90 -8.79 -1.67 11.40
N GLU A 91 -9.30 -1.16 12.51
CA GLU A 91 -10.74 -1.13 12.79
C GLU A 91 -11.44 -0.10 11.90
N ILE A 92 -12.55 -0.52 11.29
CA ILE A 92 -13.41 0.36 10.51
C ILE A 92 -14.67 0.61 11.31
N LYS A 93 -14.85 1.84 11.74
CA LYS A 93 -15.98 2.25 12.57
C LYS A 93 -16.39 3.69 12.29
N ASP A 94 -17.69 3.94 12.26
CA ASP A 94 -18.30 5.26 12.05
C ASP A 94 -17.75 5.97 10.78
N GLY A 95 -17.55 5.21 9.69
CA GLY A 95 -17.04 5.72 8.42
C GLY A 95 -15.55 6.11 8.44
N LYS A 96 -14.80 5.68 9.44
CA LYS A 96 -13.37 5.96 9.61
C LYS A 96 -12.57 4.68 9.77
N ILE A 97 -11.30 4.72 9.37
CA ILE A 97 -10.32 3.67 9.65
C ILE A 97 -9.44 4.14 10.81
N TRP A 98 -9.33 3.30 11.82
CA TRP A 98 -8.56 3.58 13.02
C TRP A 98 -7.27 2.77 13.07
N GLY A 99 -6.17 3.41 13.38
CA GLY A 99 -4.89 2.73 13.60
C GLY A 99 -3.67 3.59 13.29
N ARG A 100 -2.51 3.09 13.71
CA ARG A 100 -1.22 3.70 13.39
C ARG A 100 -0.94 3.58 11.90
N GLY A 101 -0.63 4.72 11.26
CA GLY A 101 -0.42 4.78 9.82
C GLY A 101 -1.68 5.01 8.99
N ALA A 102 -2.87 5.12 9.61
CA ALA A 102 -4.11 5.40 8.87
C ALA A 102 -4.03 6.72 8.09
N CYS A 103 -3.50 7.79 8.69
CA CYS A 103 -3.29 9.07 8.01
C CYS A 103 -1.94 9.13 7.31
N ASP A 104 -0.88 8.65 7.93
CA ASP A 104 0.50 8.78 7.48
C ASP A 104 1.18 7.40 7.48
N MET A 105 1.25 6.77 6.28
CA MET A 105 0.42 7.13 5.12
C MET A 105 -0.15 5.89 4.41
N LYS A 106 -0.48 4.84 5.18
CA LYS A 106 -0.97 3.56 4.63
C LYS A 106 -2.27 3.71 3.81
N SER A 107 -3.17 4.63 4.23
CA SER A 107 -4.38 4.90 3.45
C SER A 107 -4.07 5.57 2.11
N GLY A 108 -3.07 6.44 2.06
CA GLY A 108 -2.58 7.01 0.80
C GLY A 108 -2.02 5.93 -0.12
N VAL A 109 -1.17 5.04 0.41
CA VAL A 109 -0.62 3.89 -0.34
C VAL A 109 -1.74 2.99 -0.86
N ALA A 110 -2.71 2.66 -0.03
CA ALA A 110 -3.86 1.85 -0.44
C ALA A 110 -4.70 2.54 -1.54
N ALA A 111 -4.92 3.85 -1.40
CA ALA A 111 -5.72 4.61 -2.35
C ALA A 111 -5.09 4.65 -3.75
N PHE A 112 -3.79 5.00 -3.85
CA PHE A 112 -3.17 5.04 -5.16
C PHE A 112 -2.94 3.63 -5.75
N SER A 113 -2.66 2.63 -4.93
CA SER A 113 -2.55 1.24 -5.40
C SER A 113 -3.87 0.74 -5.99
N ALA A 114 -4.98 0.95 -5.28
CA ALA A 114 -6.31 0.59 -5.77
C ALA A 114 -6.67 1.34 -7.06
N ALA A 115 -6.42 2.66 -7.10
CA ALA A 115 -6.68 3.47 -8.28
C ALA A 115 -5.84 3.03 -9.49
N ALA A 116 -4.56 2.72 -9.29
CA ALA A 116 -3.68 2.21 -10.35
C ALA A 116 -4.19 0.87 -10.91
N ILE A 117 -4.56 -0.06 -10.03
CA ILE A 117 -5.10 -1.38 -10.41
C ILE A 117 -6.41 -1.22 -11.22
N ASP A 118 -7.34 -0.42 -10.72
CA ASP A 118 -8.62 -0.20 -11.40
C ASP A 118 -8.41 0.48 -12.76
N TYR A 119 -7.51 1.46 -12.83
CA TYR A 119 -7.22 2.18 -14.06
C TYR A 119 -6.64 1.28 -15.15
N ILE A 120 -5.67 0.42 -14.83
CA ILE A 120 -5.09 -0.50 -15.83
C ILE A 120 -6.10 -1.54 -16.33
N LYS A 121 -7.09 -1.89 -15.52
CA LYS A 121 -8.16 -2.82 -15.90
C LYS A 121 -9.22 -2.17 -16.79
N GLU A 122 -9.61 -0.94 -16.47
CA GLU A 122 -10.68 -0.23 -17.18
C GLU A 122 -10.15 0.46 -18.45
N THR A 123 -8.98 1.08 -18.36
CA THR A 123 -8.41 1.89 -19.46
C THR A 123 -6.89 1.75 -19.47
N PRO A 124 -6.35 0.61 -19.94
CA PRO A 124 -4.91 0.40 -19.96
C PRO A 124 -4.17 1.54 -20.65
N PRO A 125 -3.24 2.23 -19.99
CA PRO A 125 -2.51 3.34 -20.61
C PRO A 125 -1.48 2.86 -21.62
N ASP A 126 -1.14 3.74 -22.55
CA ASP A 126 -0.04 3.53 -23.51
C ASP A 126 1.35 3.65 -22.85
N GLY A 127 1.41 4.23 -21.67
CA GLY A 127 2.61 4.41 -20.86
C GLY A 127 2.74 3.40 -19.74
N SER A 128 3.44 3.78 -18.71
CA SER A 128 3.67 2.96 -17.51
C SER A 128 3.17 3.65 -16.24
N ILE A 129 2.89 2.82 -15.24
CA ILE A 129 2.58 3.24 -13.87
C ILE A 129 3.63 2.64 -12.94
N VAL A 130 4.22 3.48 -12.10
CA VAL A 130 5.26 3.11 -11.14
C VAL A 130 4.79 3.45 -9.73
#